data_5afa84f3e5c0038001b6c8dd8c33b1fa
#
_entry.id   5afa84f3e5c0038001b6c8dd8c33b1fa
#
_cell.length_a   1.000
_cell.length_b   1.000
_cell.length_c   1.000
_cell.angle_alpha   90.00
_cell.angle_beta   90.00
_cell.angle_gamma   90.00
#
_symmetry.space_group_name_H-M   'P 1'
#
loop_
_entity.id
_entity.type
_entity.pdbx_description
1 polymer ?
#
loop_
_entity_poly.entity_id
_entity_poly.type
_entity_poly.pdbx_seq_one_letter_code
_entity_poly.pdbx_strand_id
1 'polypeptide(L)'
;MTRIKVLIVDDSAVVRQVLTANLSQDPGIEVIGAASDPVFAMAKMAAQWPDVIVLDVEMPRMDGITFLKKLMAERPTPVVICSTLTEKGAETTMQALAAGAVSIVTKPKVGLKQFLQDDSESLVNAVKAAARANLRRLGVSAVAVPVQAKLTADAILPAGSHAMAETTDRVVAIGTSTGGTQALEVVLTALPRVCPGIVIVQHMPEKFTGAFADRLNNLCQIEVREAVNGDRVLPGLALIAQGGRHMLLKRSGAHYRVEIVDGPPVSRHRPSVDVLFRSVAKCAGKNALGIIMTGMGDDGAKGLKEMHDMGARTVGQDEDSCVVYGMPKEAAKLGSVDRELPLGRIAYEIVAYGGGR
;
A
#
# COMPACT_ATOMS: atom_id res chain seq x y z
N MET A 1 16.22 -20.90 14.17
CA MET A 1 15.40 -19.67 14.07
C MET A 1 14.16 -19.86 14.91
N THR A 2 13.77 -18.89 15.73
CA THR A 2 12.52 -18.92 16.48
C THR A 2 11.34 -18.84 15.52
N ARG A 3 10.32 -19.71 15.70
CA ARG A 3 9.10 -19.67 14.89
C ARG A 3 8.26 -18.45 15.25
N ILE A 4 7.57 -17.89 14.27
CA ILE A 4 6.61 -16.79 14.47
C ILE A 4 5.37 -17.37 15.15
N LYS A 5 5.05 -16.90 16.35
CA LYS A 5 3.88 -17.33 17.12
C LYS A 5 2.64 -16.58 16.64
N VAL A 6 1.65 -17.31 16.15
CA VAL A 6 0.42 -16.73 15.60
C VAL A 6 -0.79 -17.15 16.42
N LEU A 7 -1.62 -16.16 16.77
CA LEU A 7 -2.96 -16.35 17.31
C LEU A 7 -4.00 -16.04 16.26
N ILE A 8 -4.97 -16.93 16.05
CA ILE A 8 -6.09 -16.74 15.11
C ILE A 8 -7.33 -16.36 15.92
N VAL A 9 -8.03 -15.29 15.53
CA VAL A 9 -9.26 -14.81 16.16
C VAL A 9 -10.33 -14.65 15.09
N ASP A 10 -11.32 -15.53 15.06
CA ASP A 10 -12.41 -15.55 14.05
C ASP A 10 -13.59 -16.33 14.67
N ASP A 11 -14.82 -15.92 14.44
CA ASP A 11 -16.01 -16.57 15.02
C ASP A 11 -16.34 -17.90 14.32
N SER A 12 -15.97 -18.06 13.05
CA SER A 12 -16.19 -19.27 12.27
C SER A 12 -15.20 -20.39 12.60
N ALA A 13 -15.69 -21.50 13.11
CA ALA A 13 -14.86 -22.69 13.40
C ALA A 13 -14.16 -23.22 12.14
N VAL A 14 -14.85 -23.17 11.00
CA VAL A 14 -14.30 -23.61 9.70
C VAL A 14 -13.14 -22.72 9.27
N VAL A 15 -13.30 -21.40 9.35
CA VAL A 15 -12.23 -20.44 9.00
C VAL A 15 -11.03 -20.66 9.92
N ARG A 16 -11.22 -20.79 11.23
CA ARG A 16 -10.13 -21.08 12.18
C ARG A 16 -9.35 -22.34 11.80
N GLN A 17 -10.06 -23.44 11.44
CA GLN A 17 -9.41 -24.68 11.01
C GLN A 17 -8.60 -24.51 9.73
N VAL A 18 -9.16 -23.81 8.73
CA VAL A 18 -8.49 -23.55 7.44
C VAL A 18 -7.24 -22.72 7.63
N LEU A 19 -7.35 -21.60 8.37
CA LEU A 19 -6.22 -20.71 8.64
C LEU A 19 -5.12 -21.44 9.45
N THR A 20 -5.52 -22.26 10.43
CA THR A 20 -4.58 -23.07 11.22
C THR A 20 -3.85 -24.07 10.33
N ALA A 21 -4.59 -24.82 9.49
CA ALA A 21 -4.00 -25.82 8.60
C ALA A 21 -3.04 -25.19 7.60
N ASN A 22 -3.38 -24.01 7.05
CA ASN A 22 -2.55 -23.28 6.11
C ASN A 22 -1.26 -22.79 6.75
N LEU A 23 -1.36 -22.05 7.86
CA LEU A 23 -0.21 -21.47 8.55
C LEU A 23 0.74 -22.54 9.11
N SER A 24 0.22 -23.68 9.54
CA SER A 24 1.03 -24.79 10.08
C SER A 24 1.85 -25.54 9.02
N GLN A 25 1.60 -25.31 7.71
CA GLN A 25 2.43 -25.87 6.65
C GLN A 25 3.78 -25.14 6.52
N ASP A 26 3.87 -23.91 6.99
CA ASP A 26 5.14 -23.15 6.95
C ASP A 26 5.99 -23.46 8.19
N PRO A 27 7.22 -23.98 8.02
CA PRO A 27 8.07 -24.36 9.14
C PRO A 27 8.52 -23.19 10.02
N GLY A 28 8.41 -21.96 9.52
CA GLY A 28 8.74 -20.73 10.25
C GLY A 28 7.60 -20.18 11.10
N ILE A 29 6.40 -20.80 11.06
CA ILE A 29 5.21 -20.34 11.78
C ILE A 29 4.78 -21.40 12.80
N GLU A 30 4.33 -20.93 13.96
CA GLU A 30 3.71 -21.73 15.02
C GLU A 30 2.36 -21.12 15.39
N VAL A 31 1.27 -21.83 15.09
CA VAL A 31 -0.06 -21.41 15.56
C VAL A 31 -0.22 -21.80 17.02
N ILE A 32 -0.08 -20.81 17.92
CA ILE A 32 -0.16 -21.04 19.38
C ILE A 32 -1.60 -21.18 19.89
N GLY A 33 -2.58 -20.87 19.07
CA GLY A 33 -3.99 -21.04 19.39
C GLY A 33 -4.94 -20.40 18.40
N ALA A 34 -6.21 -20.76 18.54
CA ALA A 34 -7.33 -20.15 17.85
C ALA A 34 -8.43 -19.80 18.87
N ALA A 35 -9.06 -18.64 18.73
CA ALA A 35 -10.11 -18.14 19.60
C ALA A 35 -11.35 -17.76 18.77
N SER A 36 -12.54 -17.95 19.33
CA SER A 36 -13.81 -17.62 18.69
C SER A 36 -14.21 -16.17 18.86
N ASP A 37 -13.60 -15.46 19.78
CA ASP A 37 -13.86 -14.06 20.10
C ASP A 37 -12.69 -13.43 20.87
N PRO A 38 -12.66 -12.10 21.02
CA PRO A 38 -11.61 -11.37 21.74
C PRO A 38 -11.44 -11.75 23.22
N VAL A 39 -12.50 -12.20 23.91
CA VAL A 39 -12.39 -12.57 25.32
C VAL A 39 -11.56 -13.85 25.48
N PHE A 40 -11.85 -14.86 24.66
CA PHE A 40 -11.03 -16.07 24.59
C PHE A 40 -9.63 -15.80 24.07
N ALA A 41 -9.48 -14.86 23.12
CA ALA A 41 -8.17 -14.44 22.63
C ALA A 41 -7.32 -13.86 23.77
N MET A 42 -7.85 -12.92 24.56
CA MET A 42 -7.13 -12.33 25.70
C MET A 42 -6.73 -13.39 26.75
N ALA A 43 -7.59 -14.35 27.04
CA ALA A 43 -7.25 -15.44 27.96
C ALA A 43 -6.06 -16.28 27.47
N LYS A 44 -6.02 -16.60 26.17
CA LYS A 44 -4.88 -17.30 25.54
C LYS A 44 -3.62 -16.45 25.53
N MET A 45 -3.73 -15.16 25.24
CA MET A 45 -2.61 -14.23 25.23
C MET A 45 -2.00 -14.06 26.62
N ALA A 46 -2.79 -14.12 27.69
CA ALA A 46 -2.29 -14.09 29.06
C ALA A 46 -1.36 -15.29 29.37
N ALA A 47 -1.62 -16.45 28.77
CA ALA A 47 -0.78 -17.64 28.92
C ALA A 47 0.46 -17.58 28.01
N GLN A 48 0.29 -17.16 26.75
CA GLN A 48 1.37 -17.05 25.77
C GLN A 48 1.07 -15.92 24.80
N TRP A 49 1.92 -14.88 24.79
CA TRP A 49 1.75 -13.73 23.90
C TRP A 49 2.16 -14.07 22.45
N PRO A 50 1.32 -13.76 21.43
CA PRO A 50 1.66 -13.99 20.03
C PRO A 50 2.60 -12.89 19.47
N ASP A 51 3.35 -13.23 18.43
CA ASP A 51 4.11 -12.27 17.63
C ASP A 51 3.21 -11.59 16.59
N VAL A 52 2.16 -12.30 16.11
CA VAL A 52 1.18 -11.80 15.13
C VAL A 52 -0.20 -12.33 15.49
N ILE A 53 -1.22 -11.50 15.28
CA ILE A 53 -2.63 -11.91 15.39
C ILE A 53 -3.26 -11.85 13.99
N VAL A 54 -3.93 -12.93 13.57
CA VAL A 54 -4.84 -12.93 12.43
C VAL A 54 -6.24 -12.72 12.98
N LEU A 55 -6.85 -11.58 12.65
CA LEU A 55 -8.07 -11.08 13.26
C LEU A 55 -9.19 -10.90 12.25
N ASP A 56 -10.33 -11.53 12.51
CA ASP A 56 -11.60 -11.16 11.90
C ASP A 56 -12.15 -9.89 12.56
N VAL A 57 -12.66 -8.96 11.76
CA VAL A 57 -13.30 -7.74 12.25
C VAL A 57 -14.83 -7.83 12.24
N GLU A 58 -15.40 -8.82 11.57
CA GLU A 58 -16.84 -9.01 11.42
C GLU A 58 -17.39 -10.07 12.40
N MET A 59 -17.08 -9.94 13.69
CA MET A 59 -17.54 -10.89 14.71
C MET A 59 -18.77 -10.38 15.48
N PRO A 60 -19.73 -11.26 15.82
CA PRO A 60 -20.80 -10.90 16.77
C PRO A 60 -20.24 -10.76 18.18
N ARG A 61 -20.84 -9.88 19.01
CA ARG A 61 -20.60 -9.65 20.46
C ARG A 61 -19.49 -8.65 20.81
N MET A 62 -18.28 -8.78 20.34
CA MET A 62 -17.25 -7.75 20.52
C MET A 62 -16.71 -7.39 19.15
N ASP A 63 -16.85 -6.14 18.82
CA ASP A 63 -16.30 -5.53 17.62
C ASP A 63 -14.77 -5.73 17.56
N GLY A 64 -14.30 -6.40 16.53
CA GLY A 64 -12.87 -6.66 16.31
C GLY A 64 -12.04 -5.38 16.27
N ILE A 65 -12.64 -4.25 15.87
CA ILE A 65 -11.99 -2.93 15.87
C ILE A 65 -11.77 -2.44 17.31
N THR A 66 -12.73 -2.63 18.21
CA THR A 66 -12.58 -2.28 19.62
C THR A 66 -11.46 -3.10 20.27
N PHE A 67 -11.41 -4.40 19.96
CA PHE A 67 -10.31 -5.25 20.42
C PHE A 67 -8.95 -4.78 19.87
N LEU A 68 -8.88 -4.47 18.58
CA LEU A 68 -7.67 -3.95 17.94
C LEU A 68 -7.19 -2.65 18.59
N LYS A 69 -8.09 -1.69 18.81
CA LYS A 69 -7.76 -0.41 19.47
C LYS A 69 -7.21 -0.63 20.87
N LYS A 70 -7.84 -1.52 21.65
CA LYS A 70 -7.38 -1.88 22.99
C LYS A 70 -5.98 -2.50 22.93
N LEU A 71 -5.77 -3.46 22.04
CA LEU A 71 -4.49 -4.13 21.83
C LEU A 71 -3.37 -3.12 21.47
N MET A 72 -3.64 -2.20 20.54
CA MET A 72 -2.67 -1.19 20.14
C MET A 72 -2.35 -0.19 21.24
N ALA A 73 -3.31 0.09 22.14
CA ALA A 73 -3.09 0.99 23.28
C ALA A 73 -2.32 0.34 24.43
N GLU A 74 -2.63 -0.92 24.77
CA GLU A 74 -2.07 -1.60 25.95
C GLU A 74 -0.72 -2.28 25.64
N ARG A 75 -0.67 -3.06 24.57
CA ARG A 75 0.53 -3.78 24.13
C ARG A 75 0.50 -3.95 22.61
N PRO A 76 0.99 -2.97 21.86
CA PRO A 76 0.98 -3.00 20.40
C PRO A 76 1.53 -4.34 19.86
N THR A 77 0.70 -5.05 19.12
CA THR A 77 1.02 -6.35 18.53
C THR A 77 0.60 -6.34 17.07
N PRO A 78 1.42 -6.83 16.13
CA PRO A 78 1.09 -6.86 14.71
C PRO A 78 -0.20 -7.62 14.43
N VAL A 79 -1.13 -6.99 13.72
CA VAL A 79 -2.43 -7.58 13.35
C VAL A 79 -2.58 -7.62 11.84
N VAL A 80 -2.89 -8.80 11.31
CA VAL A 80 -3.33 -9.03 9.94
C VAL A 80 -4.84 -9.21 9.96
N ILE A 81 -5.58 -8.37 9.26
CA ILE A 81 -7.03 -8.50 9.15
C ILE A 81 -7.37 -9.60 8.15
N CYS A 82 -8.26 -10.50 8.54
CA CYS A 82 -8.84 -11.51 7.66
C CYS A 82 -10.32 -11.16 7.44
N SER A 83 -10.68 -10.64 6.26
CA SER A 83 -12.01 -10.08 6.02
C SER A 83 -12.68 -10.66 4.79
N THR A 84 -14.01 -10.56 4.74
CA THR A 84 -14.82 -10.96 3.59
C THR A 84 -14.74 -9.92 2.47
N LEU A 85 -14.98 -10.36 1.22
CA LEU A 85 -15.01 -9.49 0.03
C LEU A 85 -16.39 -8.80 -0.15
N THR A 86 -17.04 -8.38 0.94
CA THR A 86 -18.27 -7.62 0.89
C THR A 86 -18.00 -6.11 0.98
N GLU A 87 -18.90 -5.27 0.50
CA GLU A 87 -18.77 -3.81 0.65
C GLU A 87 -18.68 -3.39 2.11
N LYS A 88 -19.53 -3.97 2.97
CA LYS A 88 -19.51 -3.73 4.42
C LYS A 88 -18.18 -4.20 5.04
N GLY A 89 -17.68 -5.37 4.65
CA GLY A 89 -16.39 -5.89 5.09
C GLY A 89 -15.23 -4.99 4.67
N ALA A 90 -15.29 -4.40 3.48
CA ALA A 90 -14.28 -3.47 3.01
C ALA A 90 -14.24 -2.19 3.86
N GLU A 91 -15.39 -1.58 4.17
CA GLU A 91 -15.47 -0.39 5.02
C GLU A 91 -14.93 -0.66 6.44
N THR A 92 -15.37 -1.76 7.07
CA THR A 92 -14.90 -2.18 8.39
C THR A 92 -13.39 -2.45 8.39
N THR A 93 -12.88 -3.03 7.31
CA THR A 93 -11.44 -3.29 7.12
C THR A 93 -10.64 -1.98 7.01
N MET A 94 -11.17 -0.95 6.33
CA MET A 94 -10.52 0.36 6.28
C MET A 94 -10.45 1.02 7.66
N GLN A 95 -11.48 0.85 8.48
CA GLN A 95 -11.47 1.32 9.88
C GLN A 95 -10.43 0.55 10.72
N ALA A 96 -10.26 -0.75 10.51
CA ALA A 96 -9.24 -1.55 11.19
C ALA A 96 -7.81 -1.14 10.80
N LEU A 97 -7.56 -0.85 9.51
CA LEU A 97 -6.28 -0.31 9.09
C LEU A 97 -5.97 1.04 9.74
N ALA A 98 -6.97 1.93 9.80
CA ALA A 98 -6.83 3.20 10.51
C ALA A 98 -6.59 3.03 12.02
N ALA A 99 -7.07 1.94 12.62
CA ALA A 99 -6.85 1.59 14.02
C ALA A 99 -5.48 0.91 14.27
N GLY A 100 -4.65 0.71 13.24
CA GLY A 100 -3.27 0.22 13.38
C GLY A 100 -3.04 -1.22 12.89
N ALA A 101 -3.99 -1.83 12.18
CA ALA A 101 -3.71 -3.11 11.52
C ALA A 101 -2.66 -2.93 10.42
N VAL A 102 -1.80 -3.93 10.27
CA VAL A 102 -0.60 -3.85 9.41
C VAL A 102 -0.89 -4.27 7.98
N SER A 103 -1.79 -5.24 7.78
CA SER A 103 -2.11 -5.81 6.48
C SER A 103 -3.50 -6.42 6.45
N ILE A 104 -3.97 -6.76 5.25
CA ILE A 104 -5.26 -7.40 5.00
C ILE A 104 -5.06 -8.65 4.17
N VAL A 105 -5.82 -9.69 4.49
CA VAL A 105 -6.01 -10.89 3.66
C VAL A 105 -7.50 -11.17 3.50
N THR A 106 -7.88 -11.78 2.40
CA THR A 106 -9.27 -12.22 2.18
C THR A 106 -9.57 -13.49 2.95
N LYS A 107 -10.78 -13.60 3.52
CA LYS A 107 -11.25 -14.86 4.09
C LYS A 107 -11.34 -15.95 3.01
N PRO A 108 -10.99 -17.20 3.36
CA PRO A 108 -11.18 -18.32 2.45
C PRO A 108 -12.66 -18.44 2.04
N LYS A 109 -12.92 -18.42 0.74
CA LYS A 109 -14.24 -18.80 0.22
C LYS A 109 -14.48 -20.29 0.51
N VAL A 110 -15.75 -20.65 0.81
CA VAL A 110 -16.14 -22.03 1.13
C VAL A 110 -15.62 -23.00 0.08
N GLY A 111 -14.60 -23.79 0.47
CA GLY A 111 -13.93 -24.76 -0.39
C GLY A 111 -12.47 -24.94 0.04
N LEU A 112 -12.23 -25.78 1.08
CA LEU A 112 -10.90 -26.03 1.66
C LEU A 112 -9.81 -26.32 0.62
N LYS A 113 -10.15 -27.03 -0.47
CA LYS A 113 -9.17 -27.40 -1.51
C LYS A 113 -8.72 -26.23 -2.37
N GLN A 114 -9.60 -25.29 -2.68
CA GLN A 114 -9.30 -24.18 -3.59
C GLN A 114 -8.52 -23.07 -2.88
N PHE A 115 -8.83 -22.78 -1.61
CA PHE A 115 -8.07 -21.83 -0.80
C PHE A 115 -6.64 -22.29 -0.52
N LEU A 116 -6.44 -23.59 -0.32
CA LEU A 116 -5.10 -24.16 -0.13
C LEU A 116 -4.24 -24.13 -1.41
N GLN A 117 -4.82 -23.90 -2.58
CA GLN A 117 -4.11 -23.81 -3.86
C GLN A 117 -3.82 -22.36 -4.30
N ASP A 118 -4.76 -21.43 -4.11
CA ASP A 118 -4.70 -20.11 -4.75
C ASP A 118 -4.24 -18.98 -3.82
N ASP A 119 -4.57 -19.03 -2.50
CA ASP A 119 -4.35 -17.92 -1.55
C ASP A 119 -3.44 -18.27 -0.37
N SER A 120 -2.93 -19.49 -0.29
CA SER A 120 -2.13 -19.97 0.85
C SER A 120 -0.85 -19.16 1.07
N GLU A 121 -0.15 -18.80 0.00
CA GLU A 121 1.06 -17.99 0.07
C GLU A 121 0.80 -16.54 0.52
N SER A 122 -0.36 -15.98 0.20
CA SER A 122 -0.74 -14.62 0.56
C SER A 122 -0.84 -14.45 2.08
N LEU A 123 -1.51 -15.37 2.77
CA LEU A 123 -1.66 -15.35 4.23
C LEU A 123 -0.30 -15.52 4.92
N VAL A 124 0.49 -16.50 4.51
CA VAL A 124 1.83 -16.76 5.07
C VAL A 124 2.74 -15.54 4.91
N ASN A 125 2.72 -14.92 3.73
CA ASN A 125 3.51 -13.74 3.45
C ASN A 125 3.04 -12.53 4.27
N ALA A 126 1.73 -12.33 4.42
CA ALA A 126 1.17 -11.26 5.26
C ALA A 126 1.58 -11.42 6.75
N VAL A 127 1.53 -12.64 7.28
CA VAL A 127 1.97 -12.95 8.65
C VAL A 127 3.47 -12.71 8.82
N LYS A 128 4.30 -13.18 7.87
CA LYS A 128 5.76 -12.94 7.91
C LYS A 128 6.12 -11.48 7.79
N ALA A 129 5.38 -10.72 6.99
CA ALA A 129 5.54 -9.26 6.88
C ALA A 129 5.15 -8.58 8.19
N ALA A 130 3.99 -8.93 8.75
CA ALA A 130 3.51 -8.39 10.02
C ALA A 130 4.48 -8.66 11.18
N ALA A 131 5.06 -9.86 11.26
CA ALA A 131 6.05 -10.20 12.29
C ALA A 131 7.32 -9.33 12.24
N ARG A 132 7.62 -8.73 11.09
CA ARG A 132 8.75 -7.81 10.88
C ARG A 132 8.37 -6.34 11.01
N ALA A 133 7.07 -6.06 11.19
CA ALA A 133 6.57 -4.69 11.22
C ALA A 133 7.03 -3.94 12.47
N ASN A 134 7.51 -2.72 12.30
CA ASN A 134 7.80 -1.82 13.38
C ASN A 134 6.57 -0.95 13.70
N LEU A 135 5.75 -1.38 14.65
CA LEU A 135 4.48 -0.72 14.99
C LEU A 135 4.65 0.70 15.57
N ARG A 136 5.83 1.04 16.10
CA ARG A 136 6.11 2.40 16.61
C ARG A 136 6.12 3.44 15.49
N ARG A 137 6.20 2.99 14.23
CA ARG A 137 6.22 3.81 13.03
C ARG A 137 4.83 3.97 12.38
N LEU A 138 3.81 3.29 12.92
CA LEU A 138 2.42 3.54 12.57
C LEU A 138 1.98 4.84 13.27
N GLY A 139 1.58 5.85 12.52
CA GLY A 139 1.06 7.11 13.09
C GLY A 139 2.04 8.28 13.12
N VAL A 140 3.07 8.29 12.28
CA VAL A 140 3.88 9.50 12.05
C VAL A 140 2.99 10.58 11.45
N SER A 141 2.77 11.68 12.21
CA SER A 141 2.02 12.82 11.70
C SER A 141 2.74 13.46 10.52
N ALA A 142 1.99 13.82 9.48
CA ALA A 142 2.50 14.58 8.36
C ALA A 142 3.01 15.95 8.85
N VAL A 143 4.23 16.31 8.48
CA VAL A 143 4.70 17.69 8.61
C VAL A 143 3.95 18.50 7.55
N ALA A 144 3.16 19.49 7.98
CA ALA A 144 2.44 20.37 7.06
C ALA A 144 3.42 20.98 6.04
N VAL A 145 3.13 20.79 4.75
CA VAL A 145 3.92 21.41 3.68
C VAL A 145 3.66 22.92 3.74
N PRO A 146 4.69 23.78 3.85
CA PRO A 146 4.47 25.21 3.86
C PRO A 146 3.80 25.65 2.56
N VAL A 147 2.67 26.35 2.67
CA VAL A 147 2.00 26.96 1.52
C VAL A 147 2.91 28.06 1.00
N GLN A 148 3.44 27.90 -0.21
CA GLN A 148 4.22 28.94 -0.86
C GLN A 148 3.36 30.18 -1.13
N ALA A 149 3.98 31.38 -0.97
CA ALA A 149 3.34 32.65 -1.23
C ALA A 149 2.80 32.74 -2.66
N LYS A 150 1.68 33.48 -2.85
CA LYS A 150 1.06 33.73 -4.16
C LYS A 150 2.10 34.19 -5.18
N LEU A 151 2.29 33.40 -6.24
CA LEU A 151 3.09 33.76 -7.40
C LEU A 151 2.27 34.61 -8.36
N THR A 152 2.92 35.54 -9.07
CA THR A 152 2.31 36.41 -10.09
C THR A 152 2.11 35.63 -11.40
N ALA A 153 1.33 36.19 -12.36
CA ALA A 153 1.06 35.58 -13.65
C ALA A 153 2.33 35.25 -14.46
N ASP A 154 3.43 35.94 -14.23
CA ASP A 154 4.76 35.70 -14.84
C ASP A 154 5.36 34.35 -14.44
N ALA A 155 4.90 33.76 -13.33
CA ALA A 155 5.28 32.40 -12.92
C ALA A 155 4.56 31.31 -13.73
N ILE A 156 3.50 31.67 -14.48
CA ILE A 156 2.68 30.75 -15.26
C ILE A 156 2.96 30.90 -16.77
N LEU A 157 3.42 32.05 -17.24
CA LEU A 157 3.71 32.36 -18.64
C LEU A 157 5.05 33.08 -18.77
N PRO A 158 6.18 32.38 -18.84
CA PRO A 158 7.39 32.97 -19.38
C PRO A 158 7.20 33.24 -20.86
N ALA A 159 7.46 34.46 -21.31
CA ALA A 159 7.43 34.83 -22.72
C ALA A 159 8.44 33.99 -23.51
N GLY A 160 7.94 33.23 -24.48
CA GLY A 160 8.68 32.79 -25.69
C GLY A 160 9.51 31.53 -25.59
N SER A 161 9.15 30.56 -26.33
CA SER A 161 9.75 29.94 -27.51
C SER A 161 9.70 28.42 -27.55
N HIS A 162 9.32 27.96 -28.71
CA HIS A 162 9.53 26.68 -29.38
C HIS A 162 8.65 25.49 -28.98
N ALA A 163 7.70 25.26 -29.89
CA ALA A 163 6.99 23.99 -30.05
C ALA A 163 7.99 22.86 -30.31
N MET A 164 8.26 22.07 -29.28
CA MET A 164 8.78 20.72 -29.43
C MET A 164 7.78 19.75 -28.85
N ALA A 165 7.59 18.59 -29.48
CA ALA A 165 6.67 17.53 -29.12
C ALA A 165 7.11 16.77 -27.82
N GLU A 166 7.62 17.48 -26.83
CA GLU A 166 7.87 16.97 -25.49
C GLU A 166 6.67 17.36 -24.62
N THR A 167 6.01 16.34 -24.06
CA THR A 167 4.97 16.61 -23.07
C THR A 167 5.61 17.30 -21.87
N THR A 168 5.00 18.39 -21.42
CA THR A 168 5.37 19.07 -20.17
C THR A 168 4.67 18.45 -18.96
N ASP A 169 3.74 17.52 -19.20
CA ASP A 169 3.01 16.84 -18.13
C ASP A 169 3.98 15.96 -17.32
N ARG A 170 3.99 16.17 -16.02
CA ARG A 170 4.76 15.37 -15.08
C ARG A 170 3.86 14.36 -14.41
N VAL A 171 4.38 13.18 -14.15
CA VAL A 171 3.67 12.09 -13.47
C VAL A 171 4.48 11.55 -12.30
N VAL A 172 3.80 11.25 -11.21
CA VAL A 172 4.38 10.56 -10.06
C VAL A 172 3.83 9.14 -10.02
N ALA A 173 4.70 8.16 -9.89
CA ALA A 173 4.33 6.76 -9.72
C ALA A 173 4.75 6.29 -8.33
N ILE A 174 3.82 5.72 -7.56
CA ILE A 174 4.07 5.25 -6.20
C ILE A 174 3.77 3.76 -6.10
N GLY A 175 4.71 3.01 -5.51
CA GLY A 175 4.55 1.59 -5.21
C GLY A 175 4.68 1.33 -3.72
N THR A 176 3.75 0.55 -3.14
CA THR A 176 3.72 0.27 -1.70
C THR A 176 2.94 -1.01 -1.36
N SER A 177 3.15 -1.53 -0.15
CA SER A 177 2.53 -2.78 0.31
C SER A 177 2.21 -2.75 1.81
N THR A 178 2.80 -3.60 2.62
CA THR A 178 2.60 -3.69 4.08
C THR A 178 2.95 -2.37 4.77
N GLY A 179 2.02 -1.80 5.52
CA GLY A 179 2.14 -0.45 6.10
C GLY A 179 1.89 0.68 5.10
N GLY A 180 1.64 0.34 3.83
CA GLY A 180 1.46 1.31 2.74
C GLY A 180 0.19 2.13 2.84
N THR A 181 -0.87 1.57 3.40
CA THR A 181 -2.14 2.30 3.56
C THR A 181 -2.00 3.51 4.45
N GLN A 182 -1.32 3.36 5.57
CA GLN A 182 -1.02 4.47 6.49
C GLN A 182 0.01 5.43 5.89
N ALA A 183 1.04 4.89 5.22
CA ALA A 183 2.06 5.71 4.58
C ALA A 183 1.46 6.58 3.45
N LEU A 184 0.56 6.03 2.62
CA LEU A 184 -0.15 6.78 1.60
C LEU A 184 -1.08 7.85 2.20
N GLU A 185 -1.78 7.55 3.30
CA GLU A 185 -2.60 8.52 4.02
C GLU A 185 -1.75 9.73 4.46
N VAL A 186 -0.58 9.48 5.08
CA VAL A 186 0.35 10.55 5.48
C VAL A 186 0.82 11.39 4.29
N VAL A 187 1.20 10.76 3.19
CA VAL A 187 1.72 11.46 2.01
C VAL A 187 0.63 12.25 1.31
N LEU A 188 -0.52 11.60 1.00
CA LEU A 188 -1.56 12.22 0.17
C LEU A 188 -2.34 13.32 0.90
N THR A 189 -2.56 13.20 2.22
CA THR A 189 -3.21 14.25 3.02
C THR A 189 -2.37 15.52 3.13
N ALA A 190 -1.04 15.41 3.00
CA ALA A 190 -0.13 16.54 3.01
C ALA A 190 0.00 17.26 1.67
N LEU A 191 -0.55 16.71 0.57
CA LEU A 191 -0.45 17.30 -0.75
C LEU A 191 -1.46 18.44 -0.94
N PRO A 192 -1.02 19.59 -1.53
CA PRO A 192 -1.91 20.67 -1.92
C PRO A 192 -2.72 20.27 -3.17
N ARG A 193 -3.82 20.96 -3.43
CA ARG A 193 -4.67 20.75 -4.63
C ARG A 193 -3.91 20.81 -5.94
N VAL A 194 -2.83 21.58 -5.99
CA VAL A 194 -1.98 21.70 -7.18
C VAL A 194 -0.72 20.87 -6.95
N CYS A 195 -0.73 19.64 -7.43
CA CYS A 195 0.41 18.74 -7.48
C CYS A 195 0.38 17.97 -8.80
N PRO A 196 1.49 17.32 -9.23
CA PRO A 196 1.47 16.44 -10.40
C PRO A 196 0.42 15.35 -10.28
N GLY A 197 -0.05 14.81 -11.41
CA GLY A 197 -0.89 13.63 -11.42
C GLY A 197 -0.14 12.41 -10.88
N ILE A 198 -0.83 11.58 -10.09
CA ILE A 198 -0.24 10.47 -9.34
C ILE A 198 -0.89 9.16 -9.76
N VAL A 199 -0.10 8.13 -9.98
CA VAL A 199 -0.56 6.75 -10.22
C VAL A 199 0.03 5.85 -9.14
N ILE A 200 -0.81 5.02 -8.49
CA ILE A 200 -0.44 4.30 -7.29
C ILE A 200 -0.76 2.82 -7.44
N VAL A 201 0.20 1.97 -7.09
CA VAL A 201 -0.05 0.57 -6.77
C VAL A 201 0.15 0.37 -5.27
N GLN A 202 -0.92 0.01 -4.59
CA GLN A 202 -0.92 -0.57 -3.26
C GLN A 202 -1.29 -2.05 -3.39
N HIS A 203 -0.45 -2.95 -2.88
CA HIS A 203 -0.82 -4.37 -2.84
C HIS A 203 -2.01 -4.57 -1.91
N MET A 204 -3.16 -4.79 -2.52
CA MET A 204 -4.43 -4.94 -1.83
C MET A 204 -5.36 -5.84 -2.64
N PRO A 205 -6.15 -6.73 -1.99
CA PRO A 205 -7.08 -7.58 -2.71
C PRO A 205 -8.17 -6.77 -3.42
N GLU A 206 -8.79 -7.40 -4.42
CA GLU A 206 -9.96 -6.87 -5.12
C GLU A 206 -11.05 -6.42 -4.14
N LYS A 207 -11.80 -5.36 -4.48
CA LYS A 207 -12.85 -4.71 -3.69
C LYS A 207 -12.40 -3.87 -2.48
N PHE A 208 -11.17 -4.02 -2.02
CA PHE A 208 -10.66 -3.13 -0.96
C PHE A 208 -10.05 -1.85 -1.52
N THR A 209 -9.59 -1.87 -2.77
CA THR A 209 -8.96 -0.71 -3.42
C THR A 209 -9.93 0.45 -3.64
N GLY A 210 -11.19 0.18 -3.99
CA GLY A 210 -12.25 1.20 -4.08
C GLY A 210 -12.53 1.87 -2.75
N ALA A 211 -12.82 1.09 -1.70
CA ALA A 211 -13.07 1.62 -0.35
C ALA A 211 -11.86 2.39 0.21
N PHE A 212 -10.64 1.98 -0.14
CA PHE A 212 -9.42 2.69 0.22
C PHE A 212 -9.31 4.03 -0.50
N ALA A 213 -9.61 4.06 -1.80
CA ALA A 213 -9.62 5.29 -2.58
C ALA A 213 -10.65 6.29 -2.05
N ASP A 214 -11.88 5.85 -1.76
CA ASP A 214 -12.96 6.67 -1.21
C ASP A 214 -12.57 7.25 0.15
N ARG A 215 -11.97 6.44 1.02
CA ARG A 215 -11.47 6.91 2.31
C ARG A 215 -10.41 8.01 2.15
N LEU A 216 -9.42 7.81 1.28
CA LEU A 216 -8.38 8.82 1.03
C LEU A 216 -8.96 10.07 0.40
N ASN A 217 -9.91 9.95 -0.53
CA ASN A 217 -10.59 11.09 -1.13
C ASN A 217 -11.28 11.98 -0.10
N ASN A 218 -11.87 11.38 0.94
CA ASN A 218 -12.51 12.12 2.03
C ASN A 218 -11.51 12.82 2.97
N LEU A 219 -10.25 12.42 2.98
CA LEU A 219 -9.21 12.97 3.86
C LEU A 219 -8.29 13.97 3.16
N CYS A 220 -8.16 13.87 1.83
CA CYS A 220 -7.18 14.62 1.04
C CYS A 220 -7.78 15.91 0.46
N GLN A 221 -6.89 16.87 0.13
CA GLN A 221 -7.26 18.05 -0.65
C GLN A 221 -7.29 17.77 -2.16
N ILE A 222 -6.53 16.78 -2.62
CA ILE A 222 -6.52 16.27 -3.98
C ILE A 222 -7.66 15.28 -4.19
N GLU A 223 -8.08 15.07 -5.44
CA GLU A 223 -8.99 13.99 -5.77
C GLU A 223 -8.25 12.65 -5.71
N VAL A 224 -8.85 11.64 -5.07
CA VAL A 224 -8.32 10.28 -5.01
C VAL A 224 -9.42 9.32 -5.43
N ARG A 225 -9.16 8.45 -6.40
CA ARG A 225 -10.13 7.43 -6.80
C ARG A 225 -9.46 6.16 -7.32
N GLU A 226 -10.20 5.09 -7.29
CA GLU A 226 -9.81 3.86 -7.97
C GLU A 226 -9.78 4.11 -9.49
N ALA A 227 -8.72 3.65 -10.14
CA ALA A 227 -8.50 3.88 -11.55
C ALA A 227 -9.49 3.10 -12.43
N VAL A 228 -10.04 3.76 -13.42
CA VAL A 228 -10.83 3.12 -14.49
C VAL A 228 -10.04 3.16 -15.79
N ASN A 229 -10.23 2.13 -16.62
CA ASN A 229 -9.53 2.05 -17.92
C ASN A 229 -9.74 3.29 -18.77
N GLY A 230 -8.66 3.91 -19.22
CA GLY A 230 -8.69 5.13 -20.02
C GLY A 230 -8.68 6.44 -19.23
N ASP A 231 -8.66 6.41 -17.91
CA ASP A 231 -8.57 7.61 -17.06
C ASP A 231 -7.35 8.45 -17.41
N ARG A 232 -7.55 9.77 -17.48
CA ARG A 232 -6.45 10.73 -17.66
C ARG A 232 -5.74 10.95 -16.32
N VAL A 233 -4.43 10.99 -16.37
CA VAL A 233 -3.60 11.39 -15.24
C VAL A 233 -3.52 12.90 -15.23
N LEU A 234 -4.24 13.54 -14.31
CA LEU A 234 -4.38 15.00 -14.23
C LEU A 234 -3.68 15.55 -12.98
N PRO A 235 -3.17 16.79 -13.03
CA PRO A 235 -2.71 17.46 -11.83
C PRO A 235 -3.81 17.48 -10.75
N GLY A 236 -3.43 17.23 -9.48
CA GLY A 236 -4.37 17.18 -8.36
C GLY A 236 -5.22 15.91 -8.29
N LEU A 237 -4.90 14.88 -9.10
CA LEU A 237 -5.58 13.60 -9.12
C LEU A 237 -4.61 12.46 -8.81
N ALA A 238 -4.98 11.59 -7.87
CA ALA A 238 -4.32 10.33 -7.59
C ALA A 238 -5.21 9.14 -8.01
N LEU A 239 -4.66 8.27 -8.84
CA LEU A 239 -5.32 7.07 -9.37
C LEU A 239 -4.74 5.82 -8.70
N ILE A 240 -5.56 5.07 -7.97
CA ILE A 240 -5.16 3.83 -7.29
C ILE A 240 -5.52 2.64 -8.18
N ALA A 241 -4.56 1.77 -8.43
CA ALA A 241 -4.77 0.56 -9.23
C ALA A 241 -5.83 -0.37 -8.60
N GLN A 242 -6.68 -0.95 -9.46
CA GLN A 242 -7.67 -1.94 -9.03
C GLN A 242 -6.99 -3.21 -8.50
N GLY A 243 -7.46 -3.73 -7.38
CA GLY A 243 -7.10 -5.06 -6.92
C GLY A 243 -7.49 -6.14 -7.94
N GLY A 244 -6.65 -7.15 -8.10
CA GLY A 244 -6.90 -8.22 -9.06
C GLY A 244 -6.59 -7.91 -10.51
N ARG A 245 -6.12 -6.69 -10.85
CA ARG A 245 -5.73 -6.26 -12.20
C ARG A 245 -4.44 -5.48 -12.17
N HIS A 246 -3.75 -5.38 -13.31
CA HIS A 246 -2.60 -4.50 -13.46
C HIS A 246 -3.00 -3.13 -14.02
N MET A 247 -2.33 -2.09 -13.56
CA MET A 247 -2.44 -0.74 -14.10
C MET A 247 -1.15 -0.37 -14.81
N LEU A 248 -1.27 0.09 -16.05
CA LEU A 248 -0.17 0.61 -16.88
C LEU A 248 -0.39 2.07 -17.17
N LEU A 249 0.69 2.83 -17.28
CA LEU A 249 0.67 4.16 -17.85
C LEU A 249 0.82 4.06 -19.38
N LYS A 250 0.01 4.82 -20.09
CA LYS A 250 0.10 4.98 -21.55
C LYS A 250 0.20 6.45 -21.91
N ARG A 251 0.96 6.73 -22.96
CA ARG A 251 1.01 8.08 -23.56
C ARG A 251 -0.05 8.19 -24.65
N SER A 252 -0.82 9.28 -24.61
CA SER A 252 -1.83 9.63 -25.62
C SER A 252 -1.60 11.09 -26.07
N GLY A 253 -0.82 11.27 -27.12
CA GLY A 253 -0.37 12.59 -27.55
C GLY A 253 0.50 13.28 -26.49
N ALA A 254 0.07 14.45 -26.02
CA ALA A 254 0.73 15.23 -24.97
C ALA A 254 0.35 14.78 -23.55
N HIS A 255 -0.58 13.86 -23.37
CA HIS A 255 -1.14 13.49 -22.08
C HIS A 255 -0.85 12.05 -21.70
N TYR A 256 -1.00 11.73 -20.41
CA TYR A 256 -0.95 10.38 -19.90
C TYR A 256 -2.34 9.86 -19.55
N ARG A 257 -2.55 8.57 -19.78
CA ARG A 257 -3.74 7.82 -19.39
C ARG A 257 -3.34 6.52 -18.74
N VAL A 258 -4.22 5.94 -17.93
CA VAL A 258 -4.02 4.60 -17.40
C VAL A 258 -4.75 3.56 -18.25
N GLU A 259 -4.15 2.40 -18.39
CA GLU A 259 -4.75 1.20 -18.96
C GLU A 259 -4.85 0.14 -17.88
N ILE A 260 -6.04 -0.44 -17.71
CA ILE A 260 -6.29 -1.52 -16.76
C ILE A 260 -6.33 -2.83 -17.55
N VAL A 261 -5.45 -3.76 -17.20
CA VAL A 261 -5.30 -5.02 -17.91
C VAL A 261 -5.39 -6.22 -16.98
N ASP A 262 -5.95 -7.29 -17.51
CA ASP A 262 -5.86 -8.60 -16.89
C ASP A 262 -4.49 -9.23 -17.18
N GLY A 263 -4.07 -10.17 -16.35
CA GLY A 263 -2.80 -10.87 -16.53
C GLY A 263 -2.48 -11.78 -15.35
N PRO A 264 -1.45 -12.61 -15.44
CA PRO A 264 -0.95 -13.38 -14.31
C PRO A 264 -0.32 -12.46 -13.26
N PRO A 265 -0.23 -12.90 -11.99
CA PRO A 265 0.55 -12.17 -10.98
C PRO A 265 2.00 -11.98 -11.44
N VAL A 266 2.53 -10.76 -11.29
CA VAL A 266 3.94 -10.41 -11.53
C VAL A 266 4.58 -10.13 -10.18
N SER A 267 5.77 -10.67 -9.93
CA SER A 267 6.42 -10.61 -8.61
C SER A 267 5.47 -11.08 -7.49
N ARG A 268 4.59 -12.05 -7.79
CA ARG A 268 3.53 -12.62 -6.92
C ARG A 268 2.37 -11.66 -6.61
N HIS A 269 2.27 -10.52 -7.26
CA HIS A 269 1.25 -9.50 -6.98
C HIS A 269 0.44 -9.13 -8.22
N ARG A 270 -0.83 -8.82 -8.00
CA ARG A 270 -1.75 -8.25 -8.96
C ARG A 270 -2.75 -7.33 -8.25
N PRO A 271 -2.56 -5.99 -8.33
CA PRO A 271 -1.60 -5.26 -9.18
C PRO A 271 -0.14 -5.45 -8.75
N SER A 272 0.79 -5.28 -9.71
CA SER A 272 2.23 -5.28 -9.46
C SER A 272 2.81 -3.88 -9.68
N VAL A 273 3.70 -3.49 -8.77
CA VAL A 273 4.47 -2.24 -8.83
C VAL A 273 5.46 -2.27 -10.00
N ASP A 274 6.14 -3.40 -10.25
CA ASP A 274 7.05 -3.56 -11.39
C ASP A 274 6.34 -3.30 -12.73
N VAL A 275 5.09 -3.76 -12.90
CA VAL A 275 4.29 -3.53 -14.11
C VAL A 275 4.00 -2.05 -14.32
N LEU A 276 3.55 -1.36 -13.26
CA LEU A 276 3.31 0.08 -13.31
C LEU A 276 4.60 0.83 -13.65
N PHE A 277 5.66 0.63 -12.88
CA PHE A 277 6.92 1.37 -13.02
C PHE A 277 7.57 1.15 -14.40
N ARG A 278 7.56 -0.08 -14.92
CA ARG A 278 8.02 -0.36 -16.30
C ARG A 278 7.21 0.41 -17.34
N SER A 279 5.90 0.50 -17.17
CA SER A 279 5.06 1.26 -18.09
C SER A 279 5.36 2.76 -18.03
N VAL A 280 5.60 3.28 -16.82
CA VAL A 280 6.00 4.68 -16.59
C VAL A 280 7.38 4.97 -17.19
N ALA A 281 8.36 4.09 -17.00
CA ALA A 281 9.68 4.19 -17.61
C ALA A 281 9.59 4.37 -19.13
N LYS A 282 8.78 3.52 -19.80
CA LYS A 282 8.60 3.55 -21.26
C LYS A 282 7.84 4.79 -21.77
N CYS A 283 6.87 5.29 -21.00
CA CYS A 283 5.96 6.35 -21.48
C CYS A 283 6.40 7.75 -21.07
N ALA A 284 7.00 7.90 -19.87
CA ALA A 284 7.27 9.20 -19.29
C ALA A 284 8.78 9.50 -19.15
N GLY A 285 9.63 8.48 -18.95
CA GLY A 285 11.07 8.66 -18.83
C GLY A 285 11.43 9.79 -17.84
N LYS A 286 12.19 10.79 -18.29
CA LYS A 286 12.62 11.95 -17.47
C LYS A 286 11.48 12.79 -16.89
N ASN A 287 10.25 12.66 -17.44
CA ASN A 287 9.07 13.36 -16.95
C ASN A 287 8.34 12.59 -15.82
N ALA A 288 8.98 11.58 -15.23
CA ALA A 288 8.44 10.81 -14.13
C ALA A 288 9.24 10.97 -12.84
N LEU A 289 8.53 10.86 -11.71
CA LEU A 289 9.09 10.62 -10.39
C LEU A 289 8.59 9.26 -9.91
N GLY A 290 9.51 8.31 -9.70
CA GLY A 290 9.22 7.01 -9.12
C GLY A 290 9.44 7.02 -7.61
N ILE A 291 8.47 6.53 -6.85
CA ILE A 291 8.56 6.46 -5.39
C ILE A 291 8.24 5.04 -4.94
N ILE A 292 9.16 4.42 -4.23
CA ILE A 292 8.94 3.11 -3.62
C ILE A 292 8.89 3.26 -2.09
N MET A 293 7.83 2.75 -1.48
CA MET A 293 7.58 2.94 -0.05
C MET A 293 7.49 1.60 0.67
N THR A 294 7.20 1.67 1.96
CA THR A 294 7.11 0.51 2.86
C THR A 294 6.39 -0.68 2.24
N GLY A 295 6.94 -1.85 2.43
CA GLY A 295 6.39 -3.11 1.94
C GLY A 295 7.39 -4.25 2.04
N MET A 296 6.88 -5.48 2.06
CA MET A 296 7.69 -6.69 2.04
C MET A 296 7.97 -7.13 0.60
N GLY A 297 9.14 -7.73 0.36
CA GLY A 297 9.51 -8.29 -0.94
C GLY A 297 10.30 -7.33 -1.81
N ASP A 298 10.29 -7.57 -3.11
CA ASP A 298 11.10 -6.91 -4.12
C ASP A 298 10.29 -6.35 -5.31
N ASP A 299 8.96 -6.50 -5.29
CA ASP A 299 8.11 -5.93 -6.35
C ASP A 299 8.28 -4.41 -6.42
N GLY A 300 8.52 -3.91 -7.60
CA GLY A 300 8.81 -2.50 -7.88
C GLY A 300 10.31 -2.16 -7.92
N ALA A 301 11.19 -3.00 -7.38
CA ALA A 301 12.62 -2.70 -7.38
C ALA A 301 13.21 -2.70 -8.79
N LYS A 302 12.82 -3.66 -9.63
CA LYS A 302 13.26 -3.75 -11.04
C LYS A 302 12.60 -2.68 -11.89
N GLY A 303 11.31 -2.45 -11.72
CA GLY A 303 10.59 -1.41 -12.42
C GLY A 303 11.12 0.00 -12.09
N LEU A 304 11.49 0.26 -10.84
CA LEU A 304 12.12 1.51 -10.42
C LEU A 304 13.52 1.67 -11.07
N LYS A 305 14.27 0.56 -11.21
CA LYS A 305 15.55 0.57 -11.93
C LYS A 305 15.35 0.94 -13.39
N GLU A 306 14.33 0.40 -14.05
CA GLU A 306 13.99 0.80 -15.41
C GLU A 306 13.61 2.28 -15.51
N MET A 307 12.86 2.83 -14.52
CA MET A 307 12.56 4.26 -14.46
C MET A 307 13.82 5.11 -14.30
N HIS A 308 14.70 4.74 -13.36
CA HIS A 308 15.98 5.41 -13.13
C HIS A 308 16.85 5.42 -14.41
N ASP A 309 16.99 4.27 -15.08
CA ASP A 309 17.80 4.13 -16.30
C ASP A 309 17.24 4.92 -17.50
N MET A 310 15.92 5.20 -17.49
CA MET A 310 15.27 6.09 -18.47
C MET A 310 15.28 7.57 -18.06
N GLY A 311 16.02 7.92 -17.01
CA GLY A 311 16.24 9.30 -16.54
C GLY A 311 15.13 9.87 -15.68
N ALA A 312 14.21 9.04 -15.16
CA ALA A 312 13.28 9.47 -14.13
C ALA A 312 14.01 9.74 -12.81
N ARG A 313 13.50 10.66 -12.01
CA ARG A 313 13.92 10.78 -10.60
C ARG A 313 13.33 9.63 -9.80
N THR A 314 14.10 9.10 -8.84
CA THR A 314 13.66 7.96 -8.03
C THR A 314 13.91 8.18 -6.56
N VAL A 315 12.92 7.81 -5.74
CA VAL A 315 12.93 8.00 -4.29
C VAL A 315 12.53 6.72 -3.59
N GLY A 316 13.27 6.33 -2.58
CA GLY A 316 12.92 5.28 -1.63
C GLY A 316 12.49 5.88 -0.28
N GLN A 317 11.49 5.31 0.37
CA GLN A 317 11.23 5.58 1.77
C GLN A 317 12.37 5.01 2.61
N ASP A 318 12.92 5.78 3.55
CA ASP A 318 14.04 5.35 4.39
C ASP A 318 13.66 4.22 5.37
N GLU A 319 14.68 3.53 5.87
CA GLU A 319 14.49 2.43 6.82
C GLU A 319 13.80 2.90 8.10
N ASP A 320 14.15 4.10 8.58
CA ASP A 320 13.68 4.62 9.86
C ASP A 320 12.18 4.93 9.89
N SER A 321 11.57 5.27 8.78
CA SER A 321 10.13 5.56 8.69
C SER A 321 9.32 4.40 8.10
N CYS A 322 9.95 3.38 7.51
CA CYS A 322 9.24 2.20 6.99
C CYS A 322 8.63 1.34 8.11
N VAL A 323 7.38 0.92 7.95
CA VAL A 323 6.80 -0.15 8.77
C VAL A 323 7.51 -1.48 8.49
N VAL A 324 7.74 -1.77 7.18
CA VAL A 324 8.56 -2.89 6.70
C VAL A 324 9.52 -2.38 5.65
N TYR A 325 10.82 -2.36 5.94
CA TYR A 325 11.85 -1.94 5.01
C TYR A 325 12.30 -3.14 4.14
N GLY A 326 11.45 -3.51 3.18
CA GLY A 326 11.67 -4.60 2.22
C GLY A 326 11.76 -4.08 0.80
N MET A 327 10.66 -3.63 0.20
CA MET A 327 10.62 -3.08 -1.15
C MET A 327 11.64 -1.93 -1.37
N PRO A 328 11.73 -0.90 -0.50
CA PRO A 328 12.74 0.14 -0.65
C PRO A 328 14.17 -0.39 -0.54
N LYS A 329 14.41 -1.32 0.38
CA LYS A 329 15.73 -1.96 0.55
C LYS A 329 16.20 -2.68 -0.71
N GLU A 330 15.32 -3.49 -1.33
CA GLU A 330 15.68 -4.21 -2.54
C GLU A 330 15.89 -3.24 -3.72
N ALA A 331 15.12 -2.17 -3.80
CA ALA A 331 15.33 -1.10 -4.77
C ALA A 331 16.68 -0.38 -4.57
N ALA A 332 17.03 -0.02 -3.33
CA ALA A 332 18.32 0.59 -3.01
C ALA A 332 19.50 -0.32 -3.36
N LYS A 333 19.41 -1.62 -3.08
CA LYS A 333 20.44 -2.61 -3.45
C LYS A 333 20.69 -2.70 -4.96
N LEU A 334 19.65 -2.49 -5.77
CA LEU A 334 19.78 -2.47 -7.23
C LEU A 334 20.34 -1.14 -7.78
N GLY A 335 20.62 -0.17 -6.93
CA GLY A 335 21.03 1.17 -7.35
C GLY A 335 19.93 1.89 -8.15
N SER A 336 18.66 1.66 -7.80
CA SER A 336 17.51 2.26 -8.45
C SER A 336 16.93 3.44 -7.70
N VAL A 337 17.52 3.82 -6.56
CA VAL A 337 17.07 4.91 -5.70
C VAL A 337 18.10 6.03 -5.70
N ASP A 338 17.72 7.21 -6.23
CA ASP A 338 18.58 8.41 -6.17
C ASP A 338 18.70 8.94 -4.74
N ARG A 339 17.60 8.88 -3.98
CA ARG A 339 17.52 9.43 -2.63
C ARG A 339 16.58 8.62 -1.74
N GLU A 340 17.01 8.33 -0.53
CA GLU A 340 16.15 7.84 0.53
C GLU A 340 15.64 9.01 1.36
N LEU A 341 14.32 9.03 1.62
CA LEU A 341 13.65 10.10 2.34
C LEU A 341 12.76 9.55 3.46
N PRO A 342 12.71 10.21 4.61
CA PRO A 342 11.73 9.88 5.62
C PRO A 342 10.31 10.16 5.10
N LEU A 343 9.33 9.35 5.55
CA LEU A 343 7.94 9.40 5.11
C LEU A 343 7.37 10.82 5.05
N GLY A 344 7.61 11.63 6.09
CA GLY A 344 7.11 13.01 6.18
C GLY A 344 7.71 13.97 5.15
N ARG A 345 8.75 13.57 4.41
CA ARG A 345 9.39 14.39 3.36
C ARG A 345 8.94 14.03 1.95
N ILE A 346 8.27 12.91 1.76
CA ILE A 346 7.86 12.42 0.44
C ILE A 346 6.86 13.37 -0.22
N ALA A 347 5.86 13.89 0.52
CA ALA A 347 4.92 14.87 -0.02
C ALA A 347 5.63 16.15 -0.50
N TYR A 348 6.62 16.62 0.25
CA TYR A 348 7.42 17.77 -0.17
C TYR A 348 8.19 17.51 -1.48
N GLU A 349 8.77 16.32 -1.65
CA GLU A 349 9.46 15.93 -2.88
C GLU A 349 8.51 15.90 -4.08
N ILE A 350 7.28 15.40 -3.90
CA ILE A 350 6.24 15.40 -4.95
C ILE A 350 5.91 16.85 -5.37
N VAL A 351 5.71 17.76 -4.42
CA VAL A 351 5.41 19.17 -4.70
C VAL A 351 6.60 19.87 -5.38
N ALA A 352 7.81 19.67 -4.85
CA ALA A 352 9.03 20.21 -5.44
C ALA A 352 9.26 19.72 -6.86
N TYR A 353 8.98 18.44 -7.12
CA TYR A 353 9.04 17.87 -8.46
C TYR A 353 8.01 18.54 -9.40
N GLY A 354 6.81 18.84 -8.94
CA GLY A 354 5.79 19.56 -9.71
C GLY A 354 6.15 21.01 -10.03
N GLY A 355 6.78 21.73 -9.10
CA GLY A 355 7.11 23.15 -9.21
C GLY A 355 8.44 23.48 -9.89
N GLY A 356 9.33 22.51 -10.09
CA GLY A 356 10.64 22.71 -10.71
C GLY A 356 10.53 22.90 -12.23
N ARG A 357 10.69 24.12 -12.72
CA ARG A 357 11.23 24.46 -14.05
C ARG A 357 12.67 24.91 -13.88
#